data_25190b8dbccb3c7d1d55a80d265fc201
#
_entry.id   25190b8dbccb3c7d1d55a80d265fc201
#
_cell.length_a   1.000
_cell.length_b   1.000
_cell.length_c   1.000
_cell.angle_alpha   90.00
_cell.angle_beta   90.00
_cell.angle_gamma   90.00
#
_symmetry.space_group_name_H-M   'P 1'
#
loop_
_entity.id
_entity.type
_entity.pdbx_description
1 polymer ?
#
loop_
_entity_poly.entity_id
_entity_poly.type
_entity_poly.pdbx_seq_one_letter_code
_entity_poly.pdbx_strand_id
1 'polypeptide(L)'
;MLAGVSAGSVPVADNEPVRTYAPGSAQRAGLRRALLRLGGDHLDLTNTIGGHHRPGGGPPRDVVQPHAHRRVLGTLRESTHADAAAAVAAAKQAAGPWRELGFTGRAAVFLRAADALAGPWRDTVNAATMLGQSKTCQQAEIDAACELIDFWRFNVMF
;
A
#
# COMPACT_ATOMS: atom_id res chain seq x y z
N MET A 1 10.71 -11.93 16.96
CA MET A 1 11.29 -13.31 17.01
C MET A 1 10.69 -14.03 15.82
N LEU A 2 11.44 -14.15 14.71
CA LEU A 2 10.99 -14.88 13.52
C LEU A 2 11.08 -16.38 13.86
N ALA A 3 9.95 -17.02 14.13
CA ALA A 3 9.87 -18.45 14.21
C ALA A 3 10.33 -19.02 12.86
N GLY A 4 11.34 -19.89 12.89
CA GLY A 4 11.92 -20.49 11.69
C GLY A 4 10.85 -21.19 10.86
N VAL A 5 10.63 -20.69 9.66
CA VAL A 5 9.81 -21.39 8.66
C VAL A 5 10.62 -22.59 8.20
N SER A 6 10.25 -23.77 8.67
CA SER A 6 10.77 -25.05 8.16
C SER A 6 10.49 -25.11 6.66
N ALA A 7 11.49 -25.51 5.87
CA ALA A 7 11.34 -25.70 4.44
C ALA A 7 10.20 -26.70 4.17
N GLY A 8 9.01 -26.22 3.81
CA GLY A 8 7.90 -27.06 3.38
C GLY A 8 6.50 -26.75 3.91
N SER A 9 6.31 -25.90 4.93
CA SER A 9 4.96 -25.55 5.38
C SER A 9 4.62 -24.09 5.08
N VAL A 10 3.58 -23.91 4.29
CA VAL A 10 2.91 -22.61 4.12
C VAL A 10 2.17 -22.27 5.42
N PRO A 11 2.32 -21.09 6.02
CA PRO A 11 1.55 -20.71 7.19
C PRO A 11 0.04 -20.75 6.88
N VAL A 12 -0.76 -21.29 7.80
CA VAL A 12 -2.21 -21.17 7.71
C VAL A 12 -2.55 -19.69 7.86
N ALA A 13 -3.33 -19.17 6.91
CA ALA A 13 -3.74 -17.78 6.93
C ALA A 13 -5.00 -17.61 7.79
N ASP A 14 -4.99 -16.58 8.64
CA ASP A 14 -6.14 -16.10 9.38
C ASP A 14 -6.49 -14.69 8.96
N ASN A 15 -7.78 -14.34 9.03
CA ASN A 15 -8.23 -12.98 8.72
C ASN A 15 -7.64 -11.96 9.68
N GLU A 16 -7.24 -10.82 9.14
CA GLU A 16 -6.72 -9.71 9.92
C GLU A 16 -7.81 -9.11 10.81
N PRO A 17 -7.57 -8.96 12.12
CA PRO A 17 -8.55 -8.36 13.02
C PRO A 17 -8.87 -6.91 12.65
N VAL A 18 -10.17 -6.61 12.50
CA VAL A 18 -10.67 -5.25 12.23
C VAL A 18 -10.55 -4.39 13.48
N ARG A 19 -9.90 -3.22 13.37
CA ARG A 19 -9.76 -2.26 14.47
C ARG A 19 -11.02 -1.39 14.59
N THR A 20 -11.45 -1.11 15.80
CA THR A 20 -12.68 -0.34 16.07
C THR A 20 -12.45 1.16 16.16
N TYR A 21 -11.20 1.61 16.34
CA TYR A 21 -10.85 3.03 16.54
C TYR A 21 -11.68 3.72 17.64
N ALA A 22 -11.93 2.99 18.73
CA ALA A 22 -12.74 3.47 19.86
C ALA A 22 -12.19 4.80 20.43
N PRO A 23 -13.06 5.64 21.00
CA PRO A 23 -12.63 6.85 21.68
C PRO A 23 -11.52 6.57 22.72
N GLY A 24 -10.45 7.36 22.71
CA GLY A 24 -9.31 7.19 23.60
C GLY A 24 -8.31 6.09 23.25
N SER A 25 -8.57 5.27 22.22
CA SER A 25 -7.66 4.19 21.82
C SER A 25 -6.38 4.70 21.15
N ALA A 26 -5.28 3.97 21.30
CA ALA A 26 -4.01 4.26 20.65
C ALA A 26 -4.15 4.22 19.11
N GLN A 27 -4.98 3.30 18.58
CA GLN A 27 -5.28 3.17 17.15
C GLN A 27 -5.94 4.45 16.60
N ARG A 28 -6.94 4.99 17.31
CA ARG A 28 -7.57 6.25 16.92
C ARG A 28 -6.60 7.42 16.97
N ALA A 29 -5.75 7.47 17.98
CA ALA A 29 -4.72 8.51 18.10
C ALA A 29 -3.69 8.41 16.96
N GLY A 30 -3.25 7.21 16.60
CA GLY A 30 -2.35 6.94 15.48
C GLY A 30 -2.93 7.39 14.14
N LEU A 31 -4.17 6.96 13.84
CA LEU A 31 -4.87 7.35 12.62
C LEU A 31 -5.06 8.88 12.53
N ARG A 32 -5.41 9.55 13.63
CA ARG A 32 -5.52 11.03 13.65
C ARG A 32 -4.21 11.72 13.32
N ARG A 33 -3.08 11.24 13.86
CA ARG A 33 -1.76 11.78 13.51
C ARG A 33 -1.45 11.59 12.03
N ALA A 34 -1.74 10.41 11.47
CA ALA A 34 -1.54 10.14 10.04
C ALA A 34 -2.41 11.05 9.15
N LEU A 35 -3.69 11.27 9.50
CA LEU A 35 -4.59 12.18 8.81
C LEU A 35 -4.09 13.64 8.84
N LEU A 36 -3.64 14.11 10.01
CA LEU A 36 -3.10 15.47 10.15
C LEU A 36 -1.83 15.66 9.31
N ARG A 37 -0.92 14.70 9.37
CA ARG A 37 0.33 14.73 8.58
C ARG A 37 0.03 14.73 7.08
N LEU A 38 -0.67 13.72 6.57
CA LEU A 38 -0.95 13.60 5.13
C LEU A 38 -1.88 14.70 4.59
N GLY A 39 -2.78 15.22 5.43
CA GLY A 39 -3.65 16.34 5.03
C GLY A 39 -2.98 17.71 5.10
N GLY A 40 -1.83 17.82 5.78
CA GLY A 40 -1.02 19.05 5.88
C GLY A 40 0.17 19.10 4.93
N ASP A 41 0.62 17.94 4.44
CA ASP A 41 1.73 17.83 3.50
C ASP A 41 1.24 18.03 2.05
N HIS A 42 2.14 18.54 1.19
CA HIS A 42 1.95 18.49 -0.25
C HIS A 42 2.89 17.41 -0.81
N LEU A 43 2.33 16.41 -1.48
CA LEU A 43 3.07 15.24 -1.95
C LEU A 43 3.38 15.35 -3.45
N ASP A 44 4.65 15.20 -3.82
CA ASP A 44 5.04 14.94 -5.20
C ASP A 44 4.85 13.45 -5.49
N LEU A 45 3.79 13.12 -6.22
CA LEU A 45 3.42 11.75 -6.53
C LEU A 45 4.16 11.30 -7.80
N THR A 46 4.89 10.19 -7.66
CA THR A 46 5.76 9.67 -8.71
C THR A 46 5.36 8.28 -9.16
N ASN A 47 5.75 7.91 -10.37
CA ASN A 47 5.77 6.52 -10.82
C ASN A 47 6.95 5.77 -10.18
N THR A 48 6.75 4.52 -9.84
CA THR A 48 7.84 3.60 -9.47
C THR A 48 8.06 2.62 -10.60
N ILE A 49 9.16 2.77 -11.33
CA ILE A 49 9.50 1.93 -12.48
C ILE A 49 10.91 1.40 -12.30
N GLY A 50 11.07 0.07 -12.29
CA GLY A 50 12.37 -0.57 -12.09
C GLY A 50 13.02 -0.23 -10.74
N GLY A 51 12.22 0.03 -9.69
CA GLY A 51 12.70 0.42 -8.36
C GLY A 51 13.05 1.91 -8.21
N HIS A 52 12.88 2.71 -9.27
CA HIS A 52 13.19 4.15 -9.25
C HIS A 52 11.90 4.99 -9.24
N HIS A 53 11.86 5.99 -8.33
CA HIS A 53 10.82 7.00 -8.30
C HIS A 53 11.11 8.09 -9.35
N ARG A 54 10.15 8.35 -10.23
CA ARG A 54 10.26 9.39 -11.25
C ARG A 54 8.90 10.00 -11.61
N PRO A 55 8.84 11.30 -11.93
CA PRO A 55 7.60 11.89 -12.42
C PRO A 55 7.23 11.30 -13.78
N GLY A 56 5.95 11.32 -14.12
CA GLY A 56 5.48 11.02 -15.48
C GLY A 56 5.95 12.05 -16.49
N GLY A 57 5.99 11.68 -17.76
CA GLY A 57 6.39 12.55 -18.87
C GLY A 57 5.32 13.53 -19.34
N GLY A 58 4.08 13.39 -18.85
CA GLY A 58 2.92 14.19 -19.24
C GLY A 58 2.71 15.47 -18.42
N PRO A 59 1.57 16.15 -18.60
CA PRO A 59 1.24 17.38 -17.88
C PRO A 59 1.03 17.14 -16.37
N PRO A 60 1.24 18.17 -15.53
CA PRO A 60 0.94 18.08 -14.11
C PRO A 60 -0.57 18.05 -13.85
N ARG A 61 -0.96 17.35 -12.79
CA ARG A 61 -2.33 17.27 -12.28
C ARG A 61 -2.34 17.35 -10.77
N ASP A 62 -3.24 18.16 -10.22
CA ASP A 62 -3.49 18.16 -8.79
C ASP A 62 -4.33 16.96 -8.39
N VAL A 63 -3.93 16.35 -7.27
CA VAL A 63 -4.71 15.32 -6.59
C VAL A 63 -5.43 15.98 -5.41
N VAL A 64 -6.73 16.07 -5.50
CA VAL A 64 -7.57 16.75 -4.51
C VAL A 64 -8.35 15.77 -3.63
N GLN A 65 -8.75 16.21 -2.45
CA GLN A 65 -9.69 15.45 -1.63
C GLN A 65 -11.08 15.45 -2.30
N PRO A 66 -11.70 14.28 -2.59
CA PRO A 66 -12.99 14.24 -3.29
C PRO A 66 -14.13 14.89 -2.52
N HIS A 67 -14.06 14.96 -1.19
CA HIS A 67 -15.04 15.64 -0.33
C HIS A 67 -14.67 17.09 0.00
N ALA A 68 -13.51 17.57 -0.49
CA ALA A 68 -13.04 18.95 -0.26
C ALA A 68 -12.13 19.42 -1.40
N HIS A 69 -12.66 19.59 -2.61
CA HIS A 69 -11.92 19.81 -3.86
C HIS A 69 -10.91 20.98 -3.83
N ARG A 70 -11.08 21.94 -2.91
CA ARG A 70 -10.11 23.03 -2.72
C ARG A 70 -8.86 22.60 -1.94
N ARG A 71 -8.85 21.39 -1.39
CA ARG A 71 -7.71 20.83 -0.69
C ARG A 71 -6.92 19.92 -1.62
N VAL A 72 -5.75 20.38 -2.00
CA VAL A 72 -4.78 19.63 -2.81
C VAL A 72 -3.94 18.78 -1.86
N LEU A 73 -3.89 17.47 -2.11
CA LEU A 73 -3.06 16.52 -1.37
C LEU A 73 -1.65 16.41 -1.96
N GLY A 74 -1.53 16.68 -3.25
CA GLY A 74 -0.28 16.58 -3.95
C GLY A 74 -0.44 16.80 -5.45
N THR A 75 0.67 16.75 -6.16
CA THR A 75 0.71 16.88 -7.61
C THR A 75 1.34 15.64 -8.21
N LEU A 76 0.75 15.11 -9.27
CA LEU A 76 1.37 14.09 -10.11
C LEU A 76 1.61 14.66 -11.52
N ARG A 77 2.52 14.04 -12.26
CA ARG A 77 2.56 14.20 -13.72
C ARG A 77 1.94 12.96 -14.36
N GLU A 78 1.08 13.18 -15.35
CA GLU A 78 0.45 12.07 -16.08
C GLU A 78 1.52 11.18 -16.73
N SER A 79 1.29 9.88 -16.72
CA SER A 79 2.17 8.93 -17.40
C SER A 79 1.89 8.99 -18.92
N THR A 80 2.95 8.94 -19.70
CA THR A 80 2.88 8.83 -21.16
C THR A 80 2.90 7.38 -21.61
N HIS A 81 2.65 7.15 -22.89
CA HIS A 81 2.85 5.83 -23.50
C HIS A 81 4.30 5.33 -23.31
N ALA A 82 5.30 6.23 -23.37
CA ALA A 82 6.70 5.87 -23.13
C ALA A 82 6.93 5.40 -21.67
N ASP A 83 6.29 6.04 -20.69
CA ASP A 83 6.37 5.61 -19.29
C ASP A 83 5.75 4.22 -19.09
N ALA A 84 4.59 3.98 -19.71
CA ALA A 84 3.95 2.66 -19.67
C ALA A 84 4.83 1.58 -20.34
N ALA A 85 5.41 1.88 -21.52
CA ALA A 85 6.32 0.96 -22.19
C ALA A 85 7.57 0.65 -21.35
N ALA A 86 8.14 1.67 -20.67
CA ALA A 86 9.27 1.48 -19.77
C ALA A 86 8.90 0.61 -18.54
N ALA A 87 7.68 0.78 -17.98
CA ALA A 87 7.19 -0.04 -16.87
C ALA A 87 7.05 -1.51 -17.29
N VAL A 88 6.48 -1.76 -18.47
CA VAL A 88 6.37 -3.13 -19.03
C VAL A 88 7.75 -3.75 -19.27
N ALA A 89 8.69 -2.99 -19.83
CA ALA A 89 10.04 -3.46 -20.06
C ALA A 89 10.74 -3.84 -18.74
N ALA A 90 10.65 -2.99 -17.73
CA ALA A 90 11.21 -3.26 -16.41
C ALA A 90 10.59 -4.51 -15.75
N ALA A 91 9.26 -4.67 -15.86
CA ALA A 91 8.57 -5.85 -15.34
C ALA A 91 9.02 -7.15 -16.04
N LYS A 92 9.19 -7.11 -17.39
CA LYS A 92 9.70 -8.25 -18.16
C LYS A 92 11.14 -8.61 -17.76
N GLN A 93 12.00 -7.63 -17.51
CA GLN A 93 13.37 -7.86 -17.04
C GLN A 93 13.38 -8.51 -15.64
N ALA A 94 12.48 -8.09 -14.74
CA ALA A 94 12.38 -8.65 -13.41
C ALA A 94 11.78 -10.07 -13.36
N ALA A 95 11.09 -10.52 -14.41
CA ALA A 95 10.35 -11.78 -14.41
C ALA A 95 11.26 -13.02 -14.24
N GLY A 96 12.49 -13.01 -14.78
CA GLY A 96 13.47 -14.08 -14.60
C GLY A 96 13.90 -14.23 -13.13
N PRO A 97 14.58 -13.22 -12.57
CA PRO A 97 14.98 -13.21 -11.16
C PRO A 97 13.83 -13.45 -10.18
N TRP A 98 12.64 -12.94 -10.46
CA TRP A 98 11.44 -13.20 -9.65
C TRP A 98 11.06 -14.69 -9.62
N ARG A 99 11.14 -15.39 -10.76
CA ARG A 99 10.90 -16.84 -10.82
C ARG A 99 11.99 -17.64 -10.09
N GLU A 100 13.24 -17.20 -10.18
CA GLU A 100 14.38 -17.86 -9.53
C GLU A 100 14.30 -17.82 -7.99
N LEU A 101 13.55 -16.89 -7.40
CA LEU A 101 13.26 -16.89 -5.96
C LEU A 101 12.53 -18.15 -5.48
N GLY A 102 11.92 -18.91 -6.39
CA GLY A 102 11.08 -20.04 -6.05
C GLY A 102 9.83 -19.62 -5.29
N PHE A 103 9.02 -20.60 -4.89
CA PHE A 103 7.78 -20.33 -4.15
C PHE A 103 8.05 -19.64 -2.80
N THR A 104 8.93 -20.23 -1.98
CA THR A 104 9.25 -19.73 -0.63
C THR A 104 9.77 -18.29 -0.64
N GLY A 105 10.64 -17.96 -1.60
CA GLY A 105 11.20 -16.60 -1.70
C GLY A 105 10.12 -15.57 -2.06
N ARG A 106 9.23 -15.89 -3.01
CA ARG A 106 8.11 -15.01 -3.37
C ARG A 106 7.08 -14.89 -2.25
N ALA A 107 6.73 -16.02 -1.61
CA ALA A 107 5.83 -16.04 -0.45
C ALA A 107 6.34 -15.13 0.67
N ALA A 108 7.64 -15.19 0.97
CA ALA A 108 8.25 -14.34 2.00
C ALA A 108 8.12 -12.83 1.69
N VAL A 109 8.10 -12.42 0.41
CA VAL A 109 7.87 -11.02 0.04
C VAL A 109 6.45 -10.58 0.41
N PHE A 110 5.44 -11.38 0.05
CA PHE A 110 4.03 -11.06 0.36
C PHE A 110 3.75 -11.08 1.86
N LEU A 111 4.29 -12.06 2.59
CA LEU A 111 4.09 -12.12 4.04
C LEU A 111 4.74 -10.92 4.75
N ARG A 112 5.95 -10.50 4.35
CA ARG A 112 6.56 -9.27 4.89
C ARG A 112 5.75 -8.01 4.55
N ALA A 113 5.16 -7.93 3.36
CA ALA A 113 4.29 -6.83 2.99
C ALA A 113 3.02 -6.82 3.85
N ALA A 114 2.41 -7.99 4.11
CA ALA A 114 1.27 -8.13 5.00
C ALA A 114 1.61 -7.66 6.42
N ASP A 115 2.75 -8.08 6.98
CA ASP A 115 3.19 -7.67 8.32
C ASP A 115 3.47 -6.16 8.39
N ALA A 116 4.08 -5.59 7.36
CA ALA A 116 4.32 -4.14 7.29
C ALA A 116 3.01 -3.36 7.28
N LEU A 117 2.01 -3.81 6.51
CA LEU A 117 0.70 -3.16 6.45
C LEU A 117 -0.10 -3.38 7.74
N ALA A 118 -0.09 -4.56 8.32
CA ALA A 118 -0.76 -4.85 9.60
C ALA A 118 -0.18 -4.03 10.77
N GLY A 119 1.09 -3.65 10.66
CA GLY A 119 1.86 -2.91 11.66
C GLY A 119 2.01 -1.42 11.32
N PRO A 120 3.24 -0.97 10.99
CA PRO A 120 3.60 0.45 10.92
C PRO A 120 2.91 1.24 9.81
N TRP A 121 2.47 0.60 8.74
CA TRP A 121 1.85 1.27 7.59
C TRP A 121 0.33 1.41 7.68
N ARG A 122 -0.33 0.72 8.62
CA ARG A 122 -1.80 0.66 8.70
C ARG A 122 -2.45 2.02 8.80
N ASP A 123 -2.01 2.83 9.76
CA ASP A 123 -2.57 4.17 9.96
C ASP A 123 -2.32 5.08 8.76
N THR A 124 -1.16 4.95 8.11
CA THR A 124 -0.81 5.75 6.92
C THR A 124 -1.68 5.37 5.72
N VAL A 125 -1.87 4.09 5.45
CA VAL A 125 -2.68 3.62 4.31
C VAL A 125 -4.16 3.95 4.54
N ASN A 126 -4.68 3.76 5.75
CA ASN A 126 -6.04 4.15 6.09
C ASN A 126 -6.26 5.66 5.94
N ALA A 127 -5.33 6.49 6.43
CA ALA A 127 -5.43 7.94 6.28
C ALA A 127 -5.38 8.38 4.81
N ALA A 128 -4.50 7.80 4.00
CA ALA A 128 -4.41 8.07 2.57
C ALA A 128 -5.72 7.70 1.84
N THR A 129 -6.33 6.57 2.20
CA THR A 129 -7.61 6.11 1.65
C THR A 129 -8.76 7.03 2.05
N MET A 130 -8.82 7.46 3.31
CA MET A 130 -9.82 8.42 3.78
C MET A 130 -9.71 9.77 3.06
N LEU A 131 -8.50 10.30 2.90
CA LEU A 131 -8.26 11.58 2.25
C LEU A 131 -8.43 11.53 0.74
N GLY A 132 -7.88 10.51 0.10
CA GLY A 132 -7.83 10.42 -1.37
C GLY A 132 -9.06 9.77 -2.02
N GLN A 133 -9.85 9.00 -1.25
CA GLN A 133 -11.05 8.31 -1.75
C GLN A 133 -12.34 8.69 -1.00
N SER A 134 -12.28 9.58 -0.01
CA SER A 134 -13.42 9.97 0.84
C SER A 134 -14.08 8.81 1.58
N LYS A 135 -13.36 7.73 1.83
CA LYS A 135 -13.87 6.62 2.63
C LYS A 135 -13.94 6.99 4.11
N THR A 136 -14.91 6.43 4.80
CA THR A 136 -14.97 6.51 6.27
C THR A 136 -13.83 5.71 6.90
N CYS A 137 -13.55 5.94 8.18
CA CYS A 137 -12.56 5.17 8.93
C CYS A 137 -12.82 3.66 8.84
N GLN A 138 -14.08 3.23 8.98
CA GLN A 138 -14.46 1.82 8.92
C GLN A 138 -14.25 1.22 7.52
N GLN A 139 -14.61 1.95 6.46
CA GLN A 139 -14.38 1.50 5.10
C GLN A 139 -12.88 1.40 4.78
N ALA A 140 -12.09 2.39 5.17
CA ALA A 140 -10.63 2.34 4.96
C ALA A 140 -9.99 1.16 5.70
N GLU A 141 -10.42 0.92 6.95
CA GLU A 141 -9.92 -0.20 7.74
C GLU A 141 -10.21 -1.55 7.09
N ILE A 142 -11.41 -1.76 6.57
CA ILE A 142 -11.77 -3.01 5.91
C ILE A 142 -11.09 -3.09 4.55
N ASP A 143 -11.35 -2.15 3.64
CA ASP A 143 -10.99 -2.28 2.23
C ASP A 143 -9.50 -2.03 1.96
N ALA A 144 -8.88 -1.09 2.67
CA ALA A 144 -7.50 -0.70 2.40
C ALA A 144 -6.47 -1.42 3.27
N ALA A 145 -6.85 -1.87 4.48
CA ALA A 145 -5.94 -2.58 5.36
C ALA A 145 -6.28 -4.08 5.44
N CYS A 146 -7.42 -4.45 6.06
CA CYS A 146 -7.70 -5.85 6.34
C CYS A 146 -7.76 -6.71 5.09
N GLU A 147 -8.52 -6.32 4.07
CA GLU A 147 -8.63 -7.09 2.83
C GLU A 147 -7.30 -7.26 2.12
N LEU A 148 -6.48 -6.21 2.02
CA LEU A 148 -5.19 -6.31 1.34
C LEU A 148 -4.21 -7.21 2.11
N ILE A 149 -4.20 -7.14 3.44
CA ILE A 149 -3.42 -8.04 4.29
C ILE A 149 -3.86 -9.48 4.07
N ASP A 150 -5.18 -9.71 4.10
CA ASP A 150 -5.76 -11.04 3.92
C ASP A 150 -5.45 -11.58 2.52
N PHE A 151 -5.61 -10.78 1.46
CA PHE A 151 -5.24 -11.19 0.11
C PHE A 151 -3.79 -11.63 0.01
N TRP A 152 -2.86 -10.93 0.62
CA TRP A 152 -1.44 -11.32 0.60
C TRP A 152 -1.18 -12.62 1.36
N ARG A 153 -1.83 -12.83 2.51
CA ARG A 153 -1.67 -14.05 3.30
C ARG A 153 -2.35 -15.25 2.65
N PHE A 154 -3.61 -15.11 2.23
CA PHE A 154 -4.38 -16.20 1.63
C PHE A 154 -3.85 -16.62 0.27
N ASN A 155 -3.41 -15.67 -0.59
CA ASN A 155 -2.81 -16.02 -1.88
C ASN A 155 -1.46 -16.75 -1.73
N VAL A 156 -0.77 -16.60 -0.62
CA VAL A 156 0.42 -17.42 -0.32
C VAL A 156 0.02 -18.83 0.10
N MET A 157 -1.12 -18.98 0.80
CA MET A 157 -1.62 -20.26 1.26
C MET A 157 -2.20 -21.11 0.11
N PHE A 158 -2.89 -20.52 -0.86
CA PHE A 158 -3.47 -21.18 -2.03
C PHE A 158 -2.45 -21.43 -3.13
#